data_b765e0c7cf563fa77e53b5bce03c2721
#
_entry.id   b765e0c7cf563fa77e53b5bce03c2721
#
_cell.length_a   1.000
_cell.length_b   1.000
_cell.length_c   1.000
_cell.angle_alpha   90.00
_cell.angle_beta   90.00
_cell.angle_gamma   90.00
#
_symmetry.space_group_name_H-M   'P 1'
#
loop_
_entity.id
_entity.type
_entity.pdbx_description
1 polymer ?
#
loop_
_entity_poly.entity_id
_entity_poly.type
_entity_poly.pdbx_seq_one_letter_code
_entity_poly.pdbx_strand_id
1 'polypeptide(L)'
;MTLLFLLLLIGNLASQAPDPQALYSQGVTYEAFLESATAQKATWQANNARATVPADVVERFKKAAAGLTLLVIAEAACSDSVQTLPYVAKLASLAGVEMRIVSKSSGQGLLVHHKSPDDRTATPTIVLLRDGKDAGAFVERPATLQAWMIGPARALSQQDRLSRKTSWYEWDRGDSTVAELVALAEKTAR
;
A
#
# COMPACT_ATOMS: atom_id res chain seq x y z
N MET A 1 16.62 -51.90 35.07
CA MET A 1 15.64 -51.42 34.07
C MET A 1 15.49 -49.90 34.27
N THR A 2 16.23 -49.11 33.52
CA THR A 2 16.22 -47.67 33.66
C THR A 2 15.41 -47.07 32.48
N LEU A 3 14.22 -46.59 32.74
CA LEU A 3 13.32 -45.99 31.76
C LEU A 3 13.81 -44.57 31.43
N LEU A 4 14.32 -44.37 30.23
CA LEU A 4 14.73 -43.07 29.70
C LEU A 4 13.48 -42.32 29.19
N PHE A 5 13.02 -41.31 29.90
CA PHE A 5 11.96 -40.40 29.44
C PHE A 5 12.51 -39.43 28.42
N LEU A 6 12.21 -39.65 27.16
CA LEU A 6 12.50 -38.72 26.06
C LEU A 6 11.41 -37.62 26.08
N LEU A 7 11.74 -36.44 26.62
CA LEU A 7 10.89 -35.26 26.53
C LEU A 7 10.99 -34.70 25.09
N LEU A 8 9.95 -34.93 24.29
CA LEU A 8 9.73 -34.26 23.01
C LEU A 8 9.36 -32.78 23.30
N LEU A 9 10.29 -31.90 23.15
CA LEU A 9 10.06 -30.45 23.03
C LEU A 9 9.33 -30.21 21.69
N ILE A 10 8.00 -30.21 21.71
CA ILE A 10 7.20 -29.71 20.61
C ILE A 10 7.33 -28.18 20.67
N GLY A 11 8.32 -27.62 19.96
CA GLY A 11 8.44 -26.20 19.76
C GLY A 11 7.15 -25.69 19.10
N ASN A 12 6.42 -24.82 19.78
CA ASN A 12 5.30 -24.07 19.22
C ASN A 12 5.85 -23.19 18.09
N LEU A 13 5.72 -23.64 16.86
CA LEU A 13 5.83 -22.80 15.66
C LEU A 13 4.58 -21.90 15.64
N ALA A 14 4.52 -20.94 16.57
CA ALA A 14 3.64 -19.82 16.41
C ALA A 14 4.06 -19.15 15.09
N SER A 15 3.15 -19.10 14.12
CA SER A 15 3.34 -18.36 12.87
C SER A 15 3.67 -16.92 13.25
N GLN A 16 4.95 -16.59 13.28
CA GLN A 16 5.39 -15.23 13.54
C GLN A 16 4.85 -14.35 12.40
N ALA A 17 4.25 -13.23 12.77
CA ALA A 17 3.92 -12.20 11.78
C ALA A 17 5.17 -11.91 10.96
N PRO A 18 5.06 -11.76 9.62
CA PRO A 18 6.22 -11.51 8.78
C PRO A 18 6.91 -10.22 9.25
N ASP A 19 8.23 -10.26 9.35
CA ASP A 19 9.03 -9.06 9.65
C ASP A 19 8.88 -8.06 8.49
N PRO A 20 8.23 -6.90 8.70
CA PRO A 20 8.00 -5.94 7.63
C PRO A 20 9.31 -5.36 7.07
N GLN A 21 10.36 -5.22 7.91
CA GLN A 21 11.65 -4.72 7.48
C GLN A 21 12.39 -5.72 6.59
N ALA A 22 12.32 -7.01 6.90
CA ALA A 22 12.88 -8.06 6.05
C ALA A 22 12.18 -8.11 4.69
N LEU A 23 10.85 -7.92 4.68
CA LEU A 23 10.07 -7.87 3.44
C LEU A 23 10.39 -6.60 2.64
N TYR A 24 10.54 -5.44 3.29
CA TYR A 24 10.97 -4.20 2.67
C TYR A 24 12.31 -4.35 1.94
N SER A 25 13.28 -5.00 2.58
CA SER A 25 14.62 -5.21 2.01
C SER A 25 14.61 -6.07 0.73
N GLN A 26 13.58 -6.87 0.52
CA GLN A 26 13.37 -7.70 -0.69
C GLN A 26 12.64 -6.95 -1.80
N GLY A 27 12.05 -5.80 -1.49
CA GLY A 27 11.25 -5.03 -2.43
C GLY A 27 12.08 -4.35 -3.51
N VAL A 28 11.46 -4.15 -4.67
CA VAL A 28 12.03 -3.38 -5.77
C VAL A 28 11.70 -1.90 -5.65
N THR A 29 12.44 -1.03 -6.33
CA THR A 29 12.08 0.40 -6.41
C THR A 29 10.84 0.60 -7.28
N TYR A 30 10.21 1.78 -7.18
CA TYR A 30 9.07 2.11 -8.03
C TYR A 30 9.43 2.12 -9.51
N GLU A 31 10.60 2.63 -9.86
CA GLU A 31 11.10 2.67 -11.24
C GLU A 31 11.27 1.25 -11.81
N ALA A 32 11.89 0.34 -11.06
CA ALA A 32 12.06 -1.05 -11.47
C ALA A 32 10.70 -1.77 -11.59
N PHE A 33 9.75 -1.50 -10.68
CA PHE A 33 8.40 -2.02 -10.77
C PHE A 33 7.68 -1.50 -12.03
N LEU A 34 7.75 -0.20 -12.30
CA LEU A 34 7.13 0.44 -13.47
C LEU A 34 7.71 -0.09 -14.79
N GLU A 35 9.03 -0.30 -14.85
CA GLU A 35 9.70 -0.87 -16.01
C GLU A 35 9.24 -2.31 -16.29
N SER A 36 9.12 -3.13 -15.25
CA SER A 36 8.67 -4.52 -15.33
C SER A 36 7.18 -4.69 -15.60
N ALA A 37 6.36 -3.64 -15.41
CA ALA A 37 4.93 -3.70 -15.57
C ALA A 37 4.54 -3.91 -17.04
N THR A 38 3.99 -5.08 -17.35
CA THR A 38 3.44 -5.41 -18.68
C THR A 38 1.94 -5.15 -18.77
N ALA A 39 1.21 -5.43 -17.69
CA ALA A 39 -0.22 -5.14 -17.58
C ALA A 39 -0.47 -3.64 -17.42
N GLN A 40 -1.43 -3.10 -18.13
CA GLN A 40 -1.84 -1.68 -18.08
C GLN A 40 -0.70 -0.68 -18.34
N LYS A 41 0.33 -1.07 -19.09
CA LYS A 41 1.56 -0.28 -19.27
C LYS A 41 1.29 1.16 -19.69
N ALA A 42 0.41 1.38 -20.67
CA ALA A 42 0.06 2.72 -21.14
C ALA A 42 -0.59 3.58 -20.02
N THR A 43 -1.45 2.97 -19.20
CA THR A 43 -2.08 3.68 -18.07
C THR A 43 -1.06 4.00 -16.98
N TRP A 44 -0.14 3.09 -16.67
CA TRP A 44 0.98 3.36 -15.76
C TRP A 44 1.82 4.54 -16.22
N GLN A 45 2.19 4.56 -17.49
CA GLN A 45 3.00 5.64 -18.09
C GLN A 45 2.26 6.98 -18.05
N ALA A 46 0.99 7.00 -18.45
CA ALA A 46 0.17 8.21 -18.44
C ALA A 46 0.00 8.77 -17.02
N ASN A 47 -0.32 7.92 -16.05
CA ASN A 47 -0.50 8.33 -14.67
C ASN A 47 0.81 8.81 -14.04
N ASN A 48 1.93 8.13 -14.31
CA ASN A 48 3.25 8.55 -13.85
C ASN A 48 3.65 9.91 -14.41
N ALA A 49 3.40 10.16 -15.70
CA ALA A 49 3.73 11.43 -16.34
C ALA A 49 2.93 12.62 -15.80
N ARG A 50 1.67 12.40 -15.41
CA ARG A 50 0.78 13.45 -14.89
C ARG A 50 0.80 13.62 -13.37
N ALA A 51 1.43 12.70 -12.63
CA ALA A 51 1.43 12.73 -11.17
C ALA A 51 2.11 14.00 -10.63
N THR A 52 1.35 14.77 -9.89
CA THR A 52 1.79 15.97 -9.17
C THR A 52 1.33 15.89 -7.72
N VAL A 53 2.05 16.54 -6.82
CA VAL A 53 1.67 16.66 -5.40
C VAL A 53 1.89 18.11 -4.98
N PRO A 54 0.91 18.77 -4.34
CA PRO A 54 1.05 20.13 -3.85
C PRO A 54 2.22 20.28 -2.87
N ALA A 55 2.94 21.42 -2.95
CA ALA A 55 4.15 21.63 -2.16
C ALA A 55 3.91 21.62 -0.64
N ASP A 56 2.77 22.15 -0.20
CA ASP A 56 2.37 22.15 1.21
C ASP A 56 2.11 20.72 1.74
N VAL A 57 1.54 19.84 0.91
CA VAL A 57 1.34 18.41 1.21
C VAL A 57 2.69 17.71 1.35
N VAL A 58 3.64 17.98 0.45
CA VAL A 58 5.00 17.45 0.52
C VAL A 58 5.70 17.90 1.80
N GLU A 59 5.62 19.18 2.16
CA GLU A 59 6.26 19.71 3.37
C GLU A 59 5.65 19.14 4.65
N ARG A 60 4.35 18.91 4.70
CA ARG A 60 3.70 18.20 5.81
C ARG A 60 4.20 16.77 5.93
N PHE A 61 4.29 16.04 4.81
CA PHE A 61 4.81 14.67 4.81
C PHE A 61 6.27 14.62 5.27
N LYS A 62 7.13 15.52 4.77
CA LYS A 62 8.53 15.63 5.22
C LYS A 62 8.65 15.81 6.72
N LYS A 63 7.84 16.70 7.33
CA LYS A 63 7.85 16.94 8.79
C LYS A 63 7.48 15.68 9.58
N ALA A 64 6.62 14.83 9.03
CA ALA A 64 6.18 13.60 9.65
C ALA A 64 7.07 12.39 9.30
N ALA A 65 8.10 12.55 8.44
CA ALA A 65 8.80 11.43 7.81
C ALA A 65 10.05 10.93 8.57
N ALA A 66 10.37 11.46 9.76
CA ALA A 66 11.53 10.97 10.51
C ALA A 66 11.43 9.46 10.77
N GLY A 67 12.45 8.69 10.32
CA GLY A 67 12.48 7.23 10.40
C GLY A 67 11.43 6.49 9.56
N LEU A 68 10.78 7.18 8.61
CA LEU A 68 9.71 6.60 7.79
C LEU A 68 10.25 6.02 6.48
N THR A 69 9.79 4.80 6.15
CA THR A 69 9.88 4.22 4.81
C THR A 69 8.52 3.63 4.40
N LEU A 70 8.28 3.45 3.11
CA LEU A 70 7.03 2.91 2.59
C LEU A 70 7.26 1.51 2.00
N LEU A 71 6.62 0.51 2.60
CA LEU A 71 6.51 -0.83 2.03
C LEU A 71 5.18 -0.97 1.31
N VAL A 72 5.22 -1.17 0.00
CA VAL A 72 4.03 -1.27 -0.84
C VAL A 72 3.82 -2.69 -1.30
N ILE A 73 2.63 -3.22 -1.10
CA ILE A 73 2.20 -4.49 -1.65
C ILE A 73 1.28 -4.19 -2.84
N ALA A 74 1.73 -4.54 -4.05
CA ALA A 74 1.02 -4.17 -5.27
C ALA A 74 1.13 -5.21 -6.38
N GLU A 75 0.22 -5.08 -7.35
CA GLU A 75 0.22 -5.86 -8.60
C GLU A 75 0.06 -4.90 -9.79
N ALA A 76 0.84 -5.10 -10.85
CA ALA A 76 0.76 -4.27 -12.05
C ALA A 76 -0.60 -4.33 -12.76
N ALA A 77 -1.31 -5.46 -12.65
CA ALA A 77 -2.65 -5.65 -13.19
C ALA A 77 -3.77 -5.03 -12.32
N CYS A 78 -3.46 -4.56 -11.10
CA CYS A 78 -4.47 -4.00 -10.20
C CYS A 78 -4.87 -2.59 -10.63
N SER A 79 -6.16 -2.39 -10.92
CA SER A 79 -6.69 -1.09 -11.36
C SER A 79 -6.61 0.01 -10.28
N ASP A 80 -6.59 -0.35 -9.00
CA ASP A 80 -6.41 0.62 -7.93
C ASP A 80 -4.93 0.96 -7.75
N SER A 81 -4.01 -0.01 -7.92
CA SER A 81 -2.56 0.24 -7.88
C SER A 81 -2.12 1.24 -8.96
N VAL A 82 -2.58 1.07 -10.21
CA VAL A 82 -2.19 1.94 -11.33
C VAL A 82 -2.70 3.39 -11.18
N GLN A 83 -3.78 3.57 -10.43
CA GLN A 83 -4.34 4.91 -10.17
C GLN A 83 -3.71 5.58 -8.93
N THR A 84 -3.22 4.81 -7.99
CA THR A 84 -2.78 5.28 -6.67
C THR A 84 -1.25 5.48 -6.61
N LEU A 85 -0.48 4.47 -7.02
CA LEU A 85 0.96 4.44 -6.77
C LEU A 85 1.79 5.52 -7.48
N PRO A 86 1.44 6.04 -8.68
CA PRO A 86 2.17 7.14 -9.29
C PRO A 86 2.22 8.40 -8.39
N TYR A 87 1.13 8.72 -7.72
CA TYR A 87 1.05 9.87 -6.82
C TYR A 87 1.80 9.62 -5.50
N VAL A 88 1.71 8.38 -4.97
CA VAL A 88 2.47 7.97 -3.78
C VAL A 88 3.97 8.00 -4.03
N ALA A 89 4.42 7.48 -5.17
CA ALA A 89 5.82 7.52 -5.58
C ALA A 89 6.32 8.96 -5.76
N LYS A 90 5.47 9.83 -6.33
CA LYS A 90 5.79 11.26 -6.47
C LYS A 90 5.93 11.94 -5.12
N LEU A 91 4.99 11.70 -4.19
CA LEU A 91 5.07 12.21 -2.81
C LEU A 91 6.33 11.72 -2.11
N ALA A 92 6.59 10.42 -2.14
CA ALA A 92 7.76 9.80 -1.51
C ALA A 92 9.07 10.39 -2.04
N SER A 93 9.21 10.47 -3.37
CA SER A 93 10.37 11.06 -4.04
C SER A 93 10.60 12.52 -3.65
N LEU A 94 9.58 13.37 -3.68
CA LEU A 94 9.69 14.79 -3.32
C LEU A 94 9.98 14.99 -1.83
N ALA A 95 9.51 14.08 -0.98
CA ALA A 95 9.75 14.13 0.46
C ALA A 95 11.07 13.48 0.90
N GLY A 96 11.78 12.77 0.00
CA GLY A 96 12.99 12.03 0.34
C GLY A 96 12.71 10.77 1.18
N VAL A 97 11.53 10.18 1.04
CA VAL A 97 11.13 8.94 1.73
C VAL A 97 11.34 7.75 0.79
N GLU A 98 12.07 6.75 1.24
CA GLU A 98 12.26 5.54 0.44
C GLU A 98 11.00 4.70 0.36
N MET A 99 10.75 4.15 -0.84
CA MET A 99 9.62 3.27 -1.11
C MET A 99 10.12 1.98 -1.78
N ARG A 100 9.61 0.84 -1.32
CA ARG A 100 9.86 -0.47 -1.90
C ARG A 100 8.57 -1.19 -2.18
N ILE A 101 8.52 -1.93 -3.28
CA ILE A 101 7.33 -2.64 -3.74
C ILE A 101 7.61 -4.13 -3.76
N VAL A 102 6.68 -4.90 -3.19
CA VAL A 102 6.66 -6.36 -3.24
C VAL A 102 5.37 -6.85 -3.88
N SER A 103 5.38 -8.09 -4.38
CA SER A 103 4.19 -8.73 -4.94
C SER A 103 3.14 -9.04 -3.86
N LYS A 104 1.91 -9.26 -4.29
CA LYS A 104 0.82 -9.72 -3.40
C LYS A 104 1.16 -11.03 -2.70
N SER A 105 1.79 -11.97 -3.40
CA SER A 105 2.20 -13.26 -2.83
C SER A 105 3.25 -13.09 -1.73
N SER A 106 4.27 -12.26 -1.96
CA SER A 106 5.30 -11.98 -0.96
C SER A 106 4.73 -11.24 0.27
N GLY A 107 3.80 -10.30 0.05
CA GLY A 107 3.20 -9.49 1.10
C GLY A 107 2.00 -10.12 1.81
N GLN A 108 1.61 -11.35 1.47
CA GLN A 108 0.37 -11.97 1.97
C GLN A 108 0.25 -11.94 3.49
N GLY A 109 1.34 -12.14 4.22
CA GLY A 109 1.36 -12.09 5.69
C GLY A 109 0.96 -10.72 6.25
N LEU A 110 1.39 -9.62 5.62
CA LEU A 110 0.99 -8.26 6.03
C LEU A 110 -0.43 -7.92 5.57
N LEU A 111 -0.85 -8.40 4.41
CA LEU A 111 -2.22 -8.14 3.91
C LEU A 111 -3.31 -8.67 4.84
N VAL A 112 -3.06 -9.76 5.59
CA VAL A 112 -4.04 -10.29 6.54
C VAL A 112 -4.18 -9.42 7.80
N HIS A 113 -3.17 -8.59 8.11
CA HIS A 113 -3.21 -7.62 9.20
C HIS A 113 -3.80 -6.28 8.76
N HIS A 114 -3.69 -5.94 7.47
CA HIS A 114 -4.18 -4.68 6.88
C HIS A 114 -5.30 -4.97 5.88
N LYS A 115 -6.48 -5.20 6.39
CA LYS A 115 -7.66 -5.46 5.56
C LYS A 115 -8.41 -4.18 5.20
N SER A 116 -9.09 -4.22 4.07
CA SER A 116 -10.07 -3.20 3.70
C SER A 116 -11.28 -3.22 4.67
N PRO A 117 -12.08 -2.13 4.74
CA PRO A 117 -13.24 -2.06 5.64
C PRO A 117 -14.29 -3.16 5.45
N ASP A 118 -14.29 -3.86 4.32
CA ASP A 118 -15.14 -5.02 4.03
C ASP A 118 -14.39 -6.37 4.22
N ASP A 119 -13.37 -6.37 5.07
CA ASP A 119 -12.61 -7.54 5.54
C ASP A 119 -11.87 -8.34 4.45
N ARG A 120 -11.50 -7.69 3.33
CA ARG A 120 -10.73 -8.28 2.23
C ARG A 120 -9.26 -7.88 2.31
N THR A 121 -8.37 -8.76 1.86
CA THR A 121 -7.01 -8.39 1.49
C THR A 121 -7.04 -7.69 0.12
N ALA A 122 -6.37 -6.55 0.00
CA ALA A 122 -6.45 -5.72 -1.20
C ALA A 122 -5.09 -5.15 -1.61
N THR A 123 -4.96 -4.76 -2.87
CA THR A 123 -3.84 -4.02 -3.42
C THR A 123 -4.32 -2.72 -4.07
N PRO A 124 -3.54 -1.64 -3.99
CA PRO A 124 -2.30 -1.54 -3.22
C PRO A 124 -2.56 -1.53 -1.71
N THR A 125 -1.65 -2.09 -0.93
CA THR A 125 -1.56 -1.81 0.50
C THR A 125 -0.22 -1.14 0.74
N ILE A 126 -0.23 0.06 1.33
CA ILE A 126 0.94 0.88 1.57
C ILE A 126 1.16 0.93 3.07
N VAL A 127 2.13 0.15 3.55
CA VAL A 127 2.49 0.07 4.97
C VAL A 127 3.54 1.13 5.27
N LEU A 128 3.26 1.97 6.24
CA LEU A 128 4.21 2.92 6.80
C LEU A 128 5.10 2.18 7.80
N LEU A 129 6.39 2.08 7.49
CA LEU A 129 7.37 1.52 8.43
C LEU A 129 8.09 2.67 9.13
N ARG A 130 7.97 2.73 10.46
CA ARG A 130 8.71 3.68 11.28
C ARG A 130 9.79 2.93 12.04
N ASP A 131 11.04 3.29 11.78
CA ASP A 131 12.20 2.56 12.32
C ASP A 131 12.10 1.04 12.09
N GLY A 132 11.67 0.67 10.89
CA GLY A 132 11.50 -0.71 10.45
C GLY A 132 10.26 -1.44 10.98
N LYS A 133 9.44 -0.79 11.80
CA LYS A 133 8.22 -1.38 12.40
C LYS A 133 6.96 -0.88 11.71
N ASP A 134 5.98 -1.76 11.57
CA ASP A 134 4.66 -1.44 11.07
C ASP A 134 3.97 -0.39 11.96
N ALA A 135 3.71 0.78 11.40
CA ALA A 135 3.06 1.89 12.06
C ALA A 135 1.62 2.12 11.57
N GLY A 136 1.17 1.35 10.59
CA GLY A 136 -0.15 1.44 9.99
C GLY A 136 -0.11 1.42 8.48
N ALA A 137 -1.27 1.32 7.84
CA ALA A 137 -1.34 1.21 6.38
C ALA A 137 -2.50 1.98 5.76
N PHE A 138 -2.27 2.44 4.52
CA PHE A 138 -3.32 2.80 3.57
C PHE A 138 -3.68 1.56 2.75
N VAL A 139 -4.98 1.26 2.65
CA VAL A 139 -5.44 0.01 2.02
C VAL A 139 -6.38 0.27 0.86
N GLU A 140 -5.99 -0.22 -0.30
CA GLU A 140 -6.75 -0.27 -1.55
C GLU A 140 -7.00 1.11 -2.18
N ARG A 141 -7.86 1.91 -1.59
CA ARG A 141 -8.32 3.20 -2.13
C ARG A 141 -8.69 4.20 -1.02
N PRO A 142 -8.77 5.50 -1.33
CA PRO A 142 -9.17 6.50 -0.35
C PRO A 142 -10.53 6.20 0.29
N ALA A 143 -10.68 6.59 1.56
CA ALA A 143 -11.84 6.25 2.39
C ALA A 143 -13.17 6.65 1.74
N THR A 144 -13.22 7.81 1.07
CA THR A 144 -14.44 8.28 0.37
C THR A 144 -14.83 7.33 -0.77
N LEU A 145 -13.86 6.96 -1.61
CA LEU A 145 -14.11 6.02 -2.71
C LEU A 145 -14.44 4.63 -2.17
N GLN A 146 -13.75 4.20 -1.11
CA GLN A 146 -14.00 2.91 -0.47
C GLN A 146 -15.43 2.84 0.08
N ALA A 147 -15.89 3.86 0.79
CA ALA A 147 -17.27 3.92 1.31
C ALA A 147 -18.30 3.85 0.18
N TRP A 148 -18.08 4.56 -0.92
CA TRP A 148 -18.94 4.47 -2.09
C TRP A 148 -18.93 3.06 -2.71
N MET A 149 -17.77 2.43 -2.85
CA MET A 149 -17.63 1.10 -3.46
C MET A 149 -18.32 0.00 -2.65
N ILE A 150 -18.26 0.05 -1.31
CA ILE A 150 -18.87 -0.95 -0.43
C ILE A 150 -20.32 -0.62 -0.05
N GLY A 151 -20.79 0.56 -0.38
CA GLY A 151 -22.15 1.06 -0.15
C GLY A 151 -22.93 1.25 -1.46
N PRO A 152 -23.16 2.50 -1.89
CA PRO A 152 -24.04 2.82 -3.02
C PRO A 152 -23.68 2.12 -4.33
N ALA A 153 -22.41 1.89 -4.59
CA ALA A 153 -21.96 1.25 -5.84
C ALA A 153 -22.41 -0.21 -5.99
N ARG A 154 -22.80 -0.89 -4.90
CA ARG A 154 -23.31 -2.26 -4.94
C ARG A 154 -24.63 -2.40 -5.72
N ALA A 155 -25.40 -1.34 -5.82
CA ALA A 155 -26.64 -1.30 -6.59
C ALA A 155 -26.40 -1.15 -8.11
N LEU A 156 -25.18 -0.84 -8.54
CA LEU A 156 -24.83 -0.64 -9.94
C LEU A 156 -24.40 -1.94 -10.61
N SER A 157 -24.54 -1.97 -11.96
CA SER A 157 -23.86 -3.01 -12.75
C SER A 157 -22.36 -2.98 -12.52
N GLN A 158 -21.68 -4.10 -12.75
CA GLN A 158 -20.21 -4.16 -12.63
C GLN A 158 -19.53 -3.14 -13.55
N GLN A 159 -20.03 -2.99 -14.77
CA GLN A 159 -19.50 -2.05 -15.76
C GLN A 159 -19.64 -0.60 -15.27
N ASP A 160 -20.82 -0.18 -14.81
CA ASP A 160 -21.05 1.18 -14.33
C ASP A 160 -20.22 1.49 -13.09
N ARG A 161 -20.10 0.52 -12.19
CA ARG A 161 -19.30 0.65 -10.99
C ARG A 161 -17.82 0.88 -11.34
N LEU A 162 -17.26 0.11 -12.26
CA LEU A 162 -15.87 0.25 -12.68
C LEU A 162 -15.64 1.55 -13.47
N SER A 163 -16.57 1.92 -14.35
CA SER A 163 -16.50 3.18 -15.08
C SER A 163 -16.51 4.38 -14.14
N ARG A 164 -17.44 4.43 -13.19
CA ARG A 164 -17.51 5.53 -12.20
C ARG A 164 -16.31 5.56 -11.26
N LYS A 165 -15.78 4.40 -10.86
CA LYS A 165 -14.54 4.32 -10.11
C LYS A 165 -13.37 4.96 -10.88
N THR A 166 -13.24 4.64 -12.16
CA THR A 166 -12.20 5.22 -13.03
C THR A 166 -12.38 6.74 -13.16
N SER A 167 -13.61 7.22 -13.42
CA SER A 167 -13.91 8.65 -13.48
C SER A 167 -13.60 9.38 -12.17
N TRP A 168 -13.82 8.72 -11.02
CA TRP A 168 -13.46 9.28 -9.73
C TRP A 168 -11.95 9.49 -9.60
N TYR A 169 -11.13 8.50 -9.98
CA TYR A 169 -9.68 8.63 -9.97
C TYR A 169 -9.17 9.72 -10.94
N GLU A 170 -9.80 9.84 -12.12
CA GLU A 170 -9.47 10.90 -13.09
C GLU A 170 -9.76 12.30 -12.55
N TRP A 171 -10.78 12.43 -11.71
CA TRP A 171 -11.14 13.69 -11.06
C TRP A 171 -10.24 13.96 -9.85
N ASP A 172 -10.03 12.98 -8.95
CA ASP A 172 -9.27 13.12 -7.69
C ASP A 172 -7.76 13.32 -7.91
N ARG A 173 -7.21 12.71 -8.95
CA ARG A 173 -5.79 12.81 -9.32
C ARG A 173 -4.82 12.56 -8.17
N GLY A 174 -5.16 11.63 -7.27
CA GLY A 174 -4.35 11.22 -6.15
C GLY A 174 -4.42 12.12 -4.92
N ASP A 175 -5.14 13.24 -4.96
CA ASP A 175 -5.23 14.19 -3.85
C ASP A 175 -5.70 13.53 -2.56
N SER A 176 -6.78 12.75 -2.61
CA SER A 176 -7.29 12.01 -1.44
C SER A 176 -6.28 10.98 -0.93
N THR A 177 -5.61 10.27 -1.83
CA THR A 177 -4.60 9.26 -1.45
C THR A 177 -3.44 9.90 -0.69
N VAL A 178 -2.85 10.96 -1.25
CA VAL A 178 -1.69 11.61 -0.61
C VAL A 178 -2.08 12.31 0.69
N ALA A 179 -3.28 12.89 0.76
CA ALA A 179 -3.79 13.50 1.99
C ALA A 179 -3.97 12.46 3.12
N GLU A 180 -4.51 11.28 2.82
CA GLU A 180 -4.66 10.20 3.80
C GLU A 180 -3.32 9.63 4.26
N LEU A 181 -2.36 9.46 3.35
CA LEU A 181 -0.99 9.04 3.70
C LEU A 181 -0.29 10.05 4.61
N VAL A 182 -0.41 11.34 4.32
CA VAL A 182 0.14 12.40 5.18
C VAL A 182 -0.51 12.35 6.57
N ALA A 183 -1.83 12.27 6.64
CA ALA A 183 -2.54 12.18 7.92
C ALA A 183 -2.12 10.94 8.74
N LEU A 184 -1.91 9.81 8.07
CA LEU A 184 -1.42 8.58 8.71
C LEU A 184 0.01 8.77 9.22
N ALA A 185 0.92 9.37 8.44
CA ALA A 185 2.29 9.65 8.85
C ALA A 185 2.34 10.61 10.05
N GLU A 186 1.53 11.68 10.04
CA GLU A 186 1.40 12.63 11.16
C GLU A 186 0.89 11.96 12.44
N LYS A 187 -0.08 11.06 12.31
CA LYS A 187 -0.63 10.28 13.45
C LYS A 187 0.41 9.37 14.08
N THR A 188 1.27 8.77 13.27
CA THR A 188 2.28 7.78 13.71
C THR A 188 3.62 8.43 14.11
N ALA A 189 3.81 9.72 13.91
CA ALA A 189 4.99 10.50 14.30
C ALA A 189 4.99 10.93 15.78
N ARG A 190 3.91 10.65 16.51
CA ARG A 190 3.70 11.09 17.92
C ARG A 190 4.26 10.11 18.94
#